data_fbfbff257cb274026ada9ed39f752762
#
_entry.id   fbfbff257cb274026ada9ed39f752762
#
_cell.length_a   1.000
_cell.length_b   1.000
_cell.length_c   1.000
_cell.angle_alpha   90.00
_cell.angle_beta   90.00
_cell.angle_gamma   90.00
#
_symmetry.space_group_name_H-M   'P 1'
#
loop_
_entity.id
_entity.type
_entity.pdbx_description
1 polymer ?
#
loop_
_entity_poly.entity_id
_entity_poly.type
_entity_poly.pdbx_seq_one_letter_code
_entity_poly.pdbx_strand_id
1 'polypeptide(L)'
;MIGCFSMTQLRFGAKIGISELVCCFIAPFLFFIKYHEFKKDKVALYFWLLIFWVFGAILSDYINESFAAQVIRGFSVPVTIFSVSVCIYYNLRKNADGFKWLLFGIACSSVLSIFVFQRGIAGDLAAEGDISAAVESVIGYKLFWANTLMTWLTLPLFVAYLKVPRFYAVFVMAGLSVFNLLTGGRSMFLVSMFSLVLLILCGKKIETMRTVKKAFPIILVALLSLGLMAKYTYQYAVKEGWMGEAEIAKYETQSQKGTGILALLMSGRSDFFIGLIAALDKPLIGQGSQALDYKGYTGEFLAKYGTDQEILEYSRNQMQSNGMVGTIRSHSHIICYWMWHGVTALLFWLYVFYLSVSAFKNRMHYIPEWFGYFAITLPAFFWHYFFSPFGLRVNECALYCALLYLLKIENDRKRGYVSYGN
;
A
#
# COMPACT_ATOMS: atom_id res chain seq x y z
N MET A 1 -0.50 21.80 5.49
CA MET A 1 -1.20 21.96 4.20
C MET A 1 -1.23 20.64 3.41
N ILE A 2 -0.10 19.98 3.07
CA ILE A 2 -0.09 18.73 2.28
C ILE A 2 -1.01 17.67 2.89
N GLY A 3 -0.93 17.42 4.20
CA GLY A 3 -1.79 16.44 4.87
C GLY A 3 -3.27 16.80 4.83
N CYS A 4 -3.63 18.07 5.08
CA CYS A 4 -5.03 18.49 5.17
C CYS A 4 -5.83 18.38 3.87
N PHE A 5 -5.15 18.46 2.72
CA PHE A 5 -5.78 18.35 1.39
C PHE A 5 -5.46 17.03 0.68
N SER A 6 -4.94 16.04 1.40
CA SER A 6 -4.49 14.76 0.81
C SER A 6 -5.63 13.98 0.17
N MET A 7 -6.85 14.09 0.69
CA MET A 7 -8.03 13.38 0.19
C MET A 7 -8.96 14.24 -0.67
N THR A 8 -8.66 15.54 -0.82
CA THR A 8 -9.45 16.44 -1.68
C THR A 8 -8.96 16.28 -3.13
N GLN A 9 -9.80 15.68 -3.98
CA GLN A 9 -9.45 15.34 -5.37
C GLN A 9 -10.21 16.21 -6.37
N LEU A 10 -9.50 16.62 -7.41
CA LEU A 10 -10.07 17.20 -8.62
C LEU A 10 -10.17 16.11 -9.69
N ARG A 11 -11.23 16.13 -10.49
CA ARG A 11 -11.44 15.18 -11.58
C ARG A 11 -11.21 15.89 -12.92
N PHE A 12 -10.05 15.65 -13.51
CA PHE A 12 -9.68 16.11 -14.88
C PHE A 12 -9.22 14.90 -15.70
N GLY A 13 -10.14 14.00 -16.05
CA GLY A 13 -9.76 12.74 -16.70
C GLY A 13 -9.02 11.74 -15.81
N ALA A 14 -8.30 12.24 -14.80
CA ALA A 14 -7.69 11.47 -13.70
C ALA A 14 -8.08 12.09 -12.36
N LYS A 15 -8.07 11.28 -11.28
CA LYS A 15 -8.28 11.78 -9.91
C LYS A 15 -6.93 12.28 -9.38
N ILE A 16 -6.76 13.61 -9.24
CA ILE A 16 -5.53 14.23 -8.72
C ILE A 16 -5.88 14.98 -7.45
N GLY A 17 -5.13 14.76 -6.37
CA GLY A 17 -5.28 15.51 -5.12
C GLY A 17 -4.85 16.97 -5.26
N ILE A 18 -5.54 17.90 -4.61
CA ILE A 18 -5.14 19.31 -4.61
C ILE A 18 -3.72 19.48 -4.07
N SER A 19 -3.37 18.78 -2.98
CA SER A 19 -2.01 18.78 -2.44
C SER A 19 -0.98 18.21 -3.42
N GLU A 20 -1.35 17.19 -4.17
CA GLU A 20 -0.50 16.58 -5.21
C GLU A 20 -0.22 17.60 -6.33
N LEU A 21 -1.27 18.28 -6.80
CA LEU A 21 -1.15 19.31 -7.84
C LEU A 21 -0.21 20.44 -7.40
N VAL A 22 -0.38 20.98 -6.19
CA VAL A 22 0.50 22.04 -5.65
C VAL A 22 1.95 21.53 -5.55
N CYS A 23 2.15 20.29 -5.10
CA CYS A 23 3.48 19.69 -5.05
C CYS A 23 4.10 19.54 -6.44
N CYS A 24 3.32 19.19 -7.48
CA CYS A 24 3.82 19.06 -8.85
C CYS A 24 4.40 20.37 -9.40
N PHE A 25 3.83 21.51 -9.03
CA PHE A 25 4.39 22.82 -9.43
C PHE A 25 5.66 23.20 -8.65
N ILE A 26 5.74 22.88 -7.37
CA ILE A 26 6.84 23.31 -6.50
C ILE A 26 8.04 22.37 -6.58
N ALA A 27 7.81 21.07 -6.67
CA ALA A 27 8.83 20.05 -6.49
C ALA A 27 9.99 20.11 -7.49
N PRO A 28 9.79 20.32 -8.79
CA PRO A 28 10.91 20.40 -9.73
C PRO A 28 11.89 21.49 -9.36
N PHE A 29 11.40 22.70 -9.10
CA PHE A 29 12.24 23.83 -8.69
C PHE A 29 12.95 23.53 -7.36
N LEU A 30 12.22 23.03 -6.38
CA LEU A 30 12.77 22.68 -5.07
C LEU A 30 13.86 21.61 -5.18
N PHE A 31 13.65 20.59 -5.99
CA PHE A 31 14.61 19.51 -6.20
C PHE A 31 15.91 20.03 -6.81
N PHE A 32 15.84 20.78 -7.90
CA PHE A 32 17.05 21.29 -8.57
C PHE A 32 17.79 22.32 -7.71
N ILE A 33 17.09 23.27 -7.08
CA ILE A 33 17.71 24.27 -6.20
C ILE A 33 18.39 23.59 -4.99
N LYS A 34 17.79 22.54 -4.45
CA LYS A 34 18.26 21.85 -3.25
C LYS A 34 18.96 20.52 -3.53
N TYR A 35 19.27 20.24 -4.77
CA TYR A 35 19.89 18.95 -5.19
C TYR A 35 21.12 18.58 -4.37
N HIS A 36 21.99 19.56 -4.08
CA HIS A 36 23.19 19.34 -3.27
C HIS A 36 22.85 18.77 -1.87
N GLU A 37 21.76 19.24 -1.27
CA GLU A 37 21.29 18.77 0.03
C GLU A 37 20.79 17.32 -0.05
N PHE A 38 20.02 16.97 -1.08
CA PHE A 38 19.55 15.58 -1.31
C PHE A 38 20.72 14.62 -1.58
N LYS A 39 21.72 15.08 -2.34
CA LYS A 39 22.95 14.29 -2.59
C LYS A 39 23.76 14.08 -1.31
N LYS A 40 23.93 15.15 -0.50
CA LYS A 40 24.60 15.07 0.80
C LYS A 40 23.94 14.06 1.73
N ASP A 41 22.61 14.02 1.75
CA ASP A 41 21.81 13.11 2.58
C ASP A 41 21.79 11.65 2.02
N LYS A 42 22.36 11.41 0.82
CA LYS A 42 22.34 10.15 0.08
C LYS A 42 20.95 9.66 -0.33
N VAL A 43 19.99 10.56 -0.43
CA VAL A 43 18.60 10.25 -0.85
C VAL A 43 18.36 10.55 -2.34
N ALA A 44 19.32 11.17 -3.02
CA ALA A 44 19.19 11.55 -4.42
C ALA A 44 18.86 10.35 -5.35
N LEU A 45 19.36 9.13 -5.02
CA LEU A 45 19.07 7.93 -5.81
C LEU A 45 17.56 7.63 -5.90
N TYR A 46 16.82 7.82 -4.80
CA TYR A 46 15.37 7.64 -4.78
C TYR A 46 14.68 8.53 -5.82
N PHE A 47 15.06 9.79 -5.88
CA PHE A 47 14.47 10.76 -6.81
C PHE A 47 14.92 10.53 -8.26
N TRP A 48 16.17 10.10 -8.48
CA TRP A 48 16.64 9.72 -9.81
C TRP A 48 15.94 8.49 -10.35
N LEU A 49 15.66 7.49 -9.51
CA LEU A 49 14.90 6.32 -9.92
C LEU A 49 13.46 6.69 -10.31
N LEU A 50 12.84 7.67 -9.64
CA LEU A 50 11.52 8.18 -10.02
C LEU A 50 11.56 8.90 -11.37
N ILE A 51 12.56 9.75 -11.59
CA ILE A 51 12.76 10.43 -12.88
C ILE A 51 12.98 9.39 -13.99
N PHE A 52 13.81 8.38 -13.72
CA PHE A 52 14.05 7.28 -14.65
C PHE A 52 12.77 6.49 -14.96
N TRP A 53 11.93 6.26 -13.93
CA TRP A 53 10.63 5.64 -14.13
C TRP A 53 9.67 6.52 -14.97
N VAL A 54 9.66 7.85 -14.79
CA VAL A 54 8.87 8.74 -15.65
C VAL A 54 9.27 8.58 -17.12
N PHE A 55 10.57 8.58 -17.42
CA PHE A 55 11.04 8.36 -18.79
C PHE A 55 10.67 6.97 -19.31
N GLY A 56 10.81 5.93 -18.48
CA GLY A 56 10.40 4.57 -18.83
C GLY A 56 8.91 4.44 -19.09
N ALA A 57 8.06 5.14 -18.33
CA ALA A 57 6.62 5.18 -18.55
C ALA A 57 6.27 5.80 -19.92
N ILE A 58 6.88 6.94 -20.24
CA ILE A 58 6.67 7.61 -21.55
C ILE A 58 7.13 6.71 -22.68
N LEU A 59 8.30 6.08 -22.57
CA LEU A 59 8.82 5.16 -23.58
C LEU A 59 7.95 3.91 -23.74
N SER A 60 7.50 3.31 -22.64
CA SER A 60 6.62 2.16 -22.64
C SER A 60 5.31 2.48 -23.34
N ASP A 61 4.68 3.59 -22.99
CA ASP A 61 3.42 4.02 -23.58
C ASP A 61 3.55 4.36 -25.08
N TYR A 62 4.66 4.96 -25.47
CA TYR A 62 4.95 5.26 -26.86
C TYR A 62 5.09 3.97 -27.70
N ILE A 63 5.87 2.99 -27.22
CA ILE A 63 6.11 1.72 -27.95
C ILE A 63 4.84 0.85 -28.02
N ASN A 64 3.99 0.90 -26.98
CA ASN A 64 2.77 0.11 -26.93
C ASN A 64 1.54 0.87 -27.47
N GLU A 65 1.73 2.07 -28.05
CA GLU A 65 0.66 2.89 -28.64
C GLU A 65 -0.51 3.11 -27.66
N SER A 66 -0.20 3.35 -26.39
CA SER A 66 -1.20 3.52 -25.33
C SER A 66 -2.09 4.74 -25.61
N PHE A 67 -3.40 4.64 -25.31
CA PHE A 67 -4.31 5.77 -25.45
C PHE A 67 -3.94 6.93 -24.50
N ALA A 68 -4.14 8.17 -24.94
CA ALA A 68 -3.77 9.37 -24.18
C ALA A 68 -4.29 9.36 -22.73
N ALA A 69 -5.51 8.89 -22.50
CA ALA A 69 -6.07 8.78 -21.14
C ALA A 69 -5.32 7.77 -20.26
N GLN A 70 -4.83 6.68 -20.84
CA GLN A 70 -4.02 5.66 -20.14
C GLN A 70 -2.64 6.22 -19.83
N VAL A 71 -1.99 6.88 -20.80
CA VAL A 71 -0.71 7.57 -20.64
C VAL A 71 -0.77 8.55 -19.47
N ILE A 72 -1.77 9.44 -19.44
CA ILE A 72 -1.94 10.43 -18.36
C ILE A 72 -2.09 9.75 -17.00
N ARG A 73 -2.86 8.67 -16.90
CA ARG A 73 -3.07 7.95 -15.66
C ARG A 73 -1.80 7.24 -15.20
N GLY A 74 -1.09 6.55 -16.11
CA GLY A 74 0.11 5.80 -15.78
C GLY A 74 1.27 6.70 -15.36
N PHE A 75 1.59 7.68 -16.18
CA PHE A 75 2.67 8.60 -15.94
C PHE A 75 2.43 9.53 -14.72
N SER A 76 1.17 9.83 -14.40
CA SER A 76 0.83 10.66 -13.23
C SER A 76 1.32 10.06 -11.91
N VAL A 77 1.46 8.75 -11.82
CA VAL A 77 1.86 8.05 -10.58
C VAL A 77 3.31 8.38 -10.18
N PRO A 78 4.34 8.10 -11.00
CA PRO A 78 5.71 8.45 -10.63
C PRO A 78 5.92 9.96 -10.47
N VAL A 79 5.26 10.79 -11.26
CA VAL A 79 5.31 12.26 -11.13
C VAL A 79 4.75 12.72 -9.79
N THR A 80 3.61 12.17 -9.37
CA THR A 80 3.02 12.50 -8.08
C THR A 80 3.89 12.01 -6.92
N ILE A 81 4.41 10.77 -6.99
CA ILE A 81 5.31 10.25 -5.96
C ILE A 81 6.55 11.12 -5.84
N PHE A 82 7.17 11.51 -6.97
CA PHE A 82 8.31 12.41 -6.98
C PHE A 82 7.98 13.74 -6.30
N SER A 83 6.92 14.38 -6.76
CA SER A 83 6.57 15.74 -6.33
C SER A 83 6.20 15.82 -4.86
N VAL A 84 5.35 14.91 -4.40
CA VAL A 84 4.94 14.84 -2.99
C VAL A 84 6.12 14.47 -2.10
N SER A 85 6.95 13.50 -2.52
CA SER A 85 8.13 13.09 -1.75
C SER A 85 9.18 14.19 -1.64
N VAL A 86 9.46 14.95 -2.70
CA VAL A 86 10.38 16.10 -2.63
C VAL A 86 9.90 17.11 -1.58
N CYS A 87 8.61 17.47 -1.62
CA CYS A 87 8.05 18.46 -0.70
C CYS A 87 8.02 17.94 0.74
N ILE A 88 7.59 16.69 0.97
CA ILE A 88 7.56 16.11 2.32
C ILE A 88 8.97 15.94 2.86
N TYR A 89 9.89 15.35 2.09
CA TYR A 89 11.26 15.10 2.55
C TYR A 89 11.99 16.41 2.90
N TYR A 90 11.86 17.43 2.07
CA TYR A 90 12.49 18.73 2.34
C TYR A 90 11.99 19.36 3.64
N ASN A 91 10.68 19.29 3.90
CA ASN A 91 10.12 19.78 5.16
C ASN A 91 10.59 18.94 6.35
N LEU A 92 10.58 17.62 6.20
CA LEU A 92 11.03 16.68 7.23
C LEU A 92 12.50 16.86 7.59
N ARG A 93 13.34 17.14 6.59
CA ARG A 93 14.76 17.46 6.76
C ARG A 93 14.99 18.71 7.59
N LYS A 94 14.15 19.72 7.44
CA LYS A 94 14.22 20.97 8.20
C LYS A 94 13.65 20.84 9.61
N ASN A 95 12.55 20.13 9.74
CA ASN A 95 11.82 19.98 10.99
C ASN A 95 11.18 18.59 11.08
N ALA A 96 11.85 17.68 11.79
CA ALA A 96 11.37 16.33 12.01
C ALA A 96 10.04 16.30 12.78
N ASP A 97 9.81 17.24 13.69
CA ASP A 97 8.55 17.36 14.44
C ASP A 97 7.37 17.73 13.55
N GLY A 98 7.63 18.30 12.38
CA GLY A 98 6.60 18.55 11.37
C GLY A 98 5.91 17.29 10.86
N PHE A 99 6.54 16.11 11.02
CA PHE A 99 5.98 14.85 10.58
C PHE A 99 4.67 14.49 11.31
N LYS A 100 4.57 14.77 12.60
CA LYS A 100 3.34 14.58 13.37
C LYS A 100 2.17 15.38 12.80
N TRP A 101 2.43 16.61 12.37
CA TRP A 101 1.41 17.47 11.79
C TRP A 101 1.00 17.05 10.39
N LEU A 102 1.94 16.48 9.62
CA LEU A 102 1.62 15.85 8.34
C LEU A 102 0.65 14.68 8.55
N LEU A 103 0.98 13.74 9.45
CA LEU A 103 0.14 12.59 9.75
C LEU A 103 -1.23 12.99 10.31
N PHE A 104 -1.26 13.98 11.20
CA PHE A 104 -2.51 14.55 11.72
C PHE A 104 -3.37 15.14 10.61
N GLY A 105 -2.78 15.93 9.72
CA GLY A 105 -3.49 16.49 8.56
C GLY A 105 -4.05 15.42 7.62
N ILE A 106 -3.29 14.35 7.36
CA ILE A 106 -3.74 13.19 6.58
C ILE A 106 -4.93 12.50 7.27
N ALA A 107 -4.86 12.27 8.58
CA ALA A 107 -5.94 11.66 9.35
C ALA A 107 -7.21 12.51 9.31
N CYS A 108 -7.11 13.83 9.55
CA CYS A 108 -8.23 14.76 9.45
C CYS A 108 -8.84 14.77 8.05
N SER A 109 -8.02 14.85 7.00
CA SER A 109 -8.47 14.85 5.60
C SER A 109 -9.20 13.55 5.26
N SER A 110 -8.72 12.42 5.76
CA SER A 110 -9.32 11.11 5.54
C SER A 110 -10.69 10.99 6.22
N VAL A 111 -10.78 11.40 7.48
CA VAL A 111 -12.06 11.43 8.23
C VAL A 111 -13.07 12.34 7.53
N LEU A 112 -12.66 13.56 7.16
CA LEU A 112 -13.54 14.49 6.44
C LEU A 112 -13.98 13.94 5.08
N SER A 113 -13.10 13.27 4.34
CA SER A 113 -13.44 12.65 3.06
C SER A 113 -14.54 11.60 3.20
N ILE A 114 -14.49 10.78 4.24
CA ILE A 114 -15.45 9.70 4.45
C ILE A 114 -16.77 10.22 5.01
N PHE A 115 -16.71 11.02 6.07
CA PHE A 115 -17.90 11.38 6.84
C PHE A 115 -18.62 12.63 6.32
N VAL A 116 -17.88 13.59 5.76
CA VAL A 116 -18.47 14.87 5.30
C VAL A 116 -18.71 14.84 3.80
N PHE A 117 -17.73 14.46 3.00
CA PHE A 117 -17.84 14.56 1.54
C PHE A 117 -18.42 13.31 0.88
N GLN A 118 -18.59 12.20 1.60
CA GLN A 118 -19.13 10.92 1.12
C GLN A 118 -18.53 10.48 -0.24
N ARG A 119 -17.30 10.92 -0.52
CA ARG A 119 -16.66 10.76 -1.82
C ARG A 119 -16.10 9.35 -1.98
N GLY A 120 -16.33 8.76 -3.12
CA GLY A 120 -15.77 7.48 -3.56
C GLY A 120 -16.74 6.31 -3.45
N ILE A 121 -17.72 6.35 -2.53
CA ILE A 121 -18.60 5.22 -2.24
C ILE A 121 -19.72 5.08 -3.28
N ALA A 122 -20.36 6.18 -3.65
CA ALA A 122 -21.53 6.14 -4.54
C ALA A 122 -21.16 5.91 -6.03
N GLY A 123 -19.95 6.31 -6.44
CA GLY A 123 -19.53 6.17 -7.85
C GLY A 123 -19.07 4.77 -8.23
N ASP A 124 -18.43 4.08 -7.30
CA ASP A 124 -17.89 2.74 -7.53
C ASP A 124 -19.00 1.66 -7.36
N LEU A 125 -19.94 1.88 -6.44
CA LEU A 125 -21.10 0.99 -6.25
C LEU A 125 -22.23 1.20 -7.27
N ALA A 126 -22.42 2.41 -7.78
CA ALA A 126 -23.39 2.67 -8.85
C ALA A 126 -22.97 2.04 -10.20
N ALA A 127 -21.69 1.73 -10.36
CA ALA A 127 -21.19 1.01 -11.54
C ALA A 127 -21.51 -0.50 -11.48
N GLU A 128 -21.82 -1.05 -10.30
CA GLU A 128 -22.15 -2.47 -10.11
C GLU A 128 -23.66 -2.80 -10.19
N GLY A 129 -24.51 -1.78 -10.35
CA GLY A 129 -25.91 -1.96 -10.79
C GLY A 129 -26.92 -2.46 -9.75
N ASP A 130 -26.55 -2.68 -8.51
CA ASP A 130 -27.44 -3.16 -7.45
C ASP A 130 -27.59 -2.17 -6.29
N ILE A 131 -28.72 -1.40 -6.32
CA ILE A 131 -28.99 -0.28 -5.41
C ILE A 131 -29.37 -0.75 -4.00
N SER A 132 -29.95 -1.94 -3.83
CA SER A 132 -30.39 -2.41 -2.50
C SER A 132 -29.24 -3.04 -1.71
N ALA A 133 -28.40 -3.84 -2.32
CA ALA A 133 -27.13 -4.29 -1.77
C ALA A 133 -26.16 -3.12 -1.51
N ALA A 134 -26.25 -2.04 -2.31
CA ALA A 134 -25.45 -0.84 -2.16
C ALA A 134 -25.74 -0.06 -0.87
N VAL A 135 -26.97 -0.02 -0.38
CA VAL A 135 -27.34 0.72 0.86
C VAL A 135 -26.87 -0.01 2.10
N GLU A 136 -27.01 -1.33 2.19
CA GLU A 136 -26.44 -2.14 3.27
C GLU A 136 -24.91 -2.14 3.23
N SER A 137 -24.33 -2.22 2.02
CA SER A 137 -22.88 -2.17 1.81
C SER A 137 -22.29 -0.78 2.13
N VAL A 138 -23.05 0.33 2.02
CA VAL A 138 -22.58 1.70 2.33
C VAL A 138 -22.23 1.85 3.80
N ILE A 139 -22.99 1.29 4.73
CA ILE A 139 -22.66 1.35 6.17
C ILE A 139 -21.46 0.44 6.46
N GLY A 140 -21.45 -0.77 5.94
CA GLY A 140 -20.31 -1.69 6.06
C GLY A 140 -19.03 -1.13 5.44
N TYR A 141 -19.12 -0.50 4.27
CA TYR A 141 -18.01 0.14 3.60
C TYR A 141 -17.49 1.37 4.35
N LYS A 142 -18.36 2.22 4.90
CA LYS A 142 -17.95 3.34 5.77
C LYS A 142 -17.24 2.85 7.02
N LEU A 143 -17.74 1.80 7.66
CA LEU A 143 -17.12 1.18 8.83
C LEU A 143 -15.77 0.55 8.47
N PHE A 144 -15.67 -0.14 7.35
CA PHE A 144 -14.42 -0.72 6.85
C PHE A 144 -13.36 0.35 6.60
N TRP A 145 -13.71 1.43 5.90
CA TRP A 145 -12.78 2.53 5.63
C TRP A 145 -12.44 3.33 6.88
N ALA A 146 -13.41 3.59 7.75
CA ALA A 146 -13.14 4.24 9.03
C ALA A 146 -12.17 3.42 9.88
N ASN A 147 -12.37 2.11 9.95
CA ASN A 147 -11.47 1.20 10.64
C ASN A 147 -10.07 1.15 10.00
N THR A 148 -9.99 1.08 8.67
CA THR A 148 -8.74 1.15 7.93
C THR A 148 -8.00 2.44 8.22
N LEU A 149 -8.66 3.58 8.20
CA LEU A 149 -8.07 4.87 8.51
C LEU A 149 -7.65 5.01 9.97
N MET A 150 -8.45 4.49 10.90
CA MET A 150 -8.08 4.44 12.31
C MET A 150 -6.80 3.63 12.52
N THR A 151 -6.70 2.46 11.87
CA THR A 151 -5.52 1.60 11.98
C THR A 151 -4.29 2.22 11.31
N TRP A 152 -4.44 2.84 10.16
CA TRP A 152 -3.32 3.27 9.31
C TRP A 152 -2.81 4.68 9.61
N LEU A 153 -3.66 5.56 10.10
CA LEU A 153 -3.32 6.97 10.27
C LEU A 153 -3.41 7.43 11.72
N THR A 154 -4.49 7.08 12.39
CA THR A 154 -4.75 7.60 13.73
C THR A 154 -3.93 6.86 14.78
N LEU A 155 -3.85 5.55 14.69
CA LEU A 155 -3.12 4.75 15.66
C LEU A 155 -1.61 4.97 15.62
N PRO A 156 -0.93 5.04 14.45
CA PRO A 156 0.47 5.45 14.41
C PRO A 156 0.72 6.82 15.04
N LEU A 157 -0.22 7.75 14.85
CA LEU A 157 -0.15 9.07 15.46
C LEU A 157 -0.22 8.98 16.99
N PHE A 158 -1.19 8.25 17.52
CA PHE A 158 -1.36 8.05 18.96
C PHE A 158 -0.13 7.38 19.58
N VAL A 159 0.35 6.31 18.96
CA VAL A 159 1.50 5.55 19.50
C VAL A 159 2.80 6.36 19.40
N ALA A 160 3.00 7.10 18.32
CA ALA A 160 4.25 7.82 18.07
C ALA A 160 4.35 9.16 18.82
N TYR A 161 3.27 9.92 18.91
CA TYR A 161 3.34 11.33 19.31
C TYR A 161 2.56 11.71 20.56
N LEU A 162 1.51 10.98 20.91
CA LEU A 162 0.72 11.28 22.09
C LEU A 162 1.25 10.59 23.35
N LYS A 163 2.38 9.86 23.23
CA LYS A 163 3.00 9.12 24.34
C LYS A 163 2.00 8.25 25.11
N VAL A 164 1.01 7.70 24.40
CA VAL A 164 0.00 6.82 24.98
C VAL A 164 0.71 5.63 25.60
N PRO A 165 0.37 5.25 26.85
CA PRO A 165 0.94 4.08 27.45
C PRO A 165 0.81 2.85 26.56
N ARG A 166 1.88 2.10 26.39
CA ARG A 166 1.96 0.94 25.48
C ARG A 166 0.79 -0.03 25.65
N PHE A 167 0.33 -0.22 26.88
CA PHE A 167 -0.80 -1.08 27.16
C PHE A 167 -2.05 -0.68 26.38
N TYR A 168 -2.40 0.61 26.36
CA TYR A 168 -3.54 1.11 25.60
C TYR A 168 -3.36 0.92 24.10
N ALA A 169 -2.16 1.17 23.57
CA ALA A 169 -1.88 0.94 22.15
C ALA A 169 -2.07 -0.52 21.75
N VAL A 170 -1.56 -1.46 22.58
CA VAL A 170 -1.73 -2.90 22.38
C VAL A 170 -3.20 -3.29 22.46
N PHE A 171 -3.94 -2.79 23.46
CA PHE A 171 -5.36 -3.08 23.63
C PHE A 171 -6.19 -2.58 22.44
N VAL A 172 -5.95 -1.34 22.00
CA VAL A 172 -6.64 -0.76 20.84
C VAL A 172 -6.32 -1.56 19.56
N MET A 173 -5.05 -1.95 19.36
CA MET A 173 -4.67 -2.78 18.20
C MET A 173 -5.33 -4.16 18.24
N ALA A 174 -5.42 -4.78 19.41
CA ALA A 174 -6.11 -6.07 19.56
C ALA A 174 -7.60 -5.93 19.21
N GLY A 175 -8.26 -4.91 19.76
CA GLY A 175 -9.67 -4.61 19.45
C GLY A 175 -9.92 -4.34 17.98
N LEU A 176 -9.06 -3.54 17.33
CA LEU A 176 -9.13 -3.30 15.89
C LEU A 176 -8.87 -4.55 15.06
N SER A 177 -7.97 -5.42 15.50
CA SER A 177 -7.73 -6.71 14.83
C SER A 177 -8.97 -7.60 14.85
N VAL A 178 -9.61 -7.73 16.02
CA VAL A 178 -10.87 -8.48 16.16
C VAL A 178 -11.98 -7.85 15.30
N PHE A 179 -12.11 -6.53 15.34
CA PHE A 179 -13.08 -5.82 14.53
C PHE A 179 -12.86 -6.03 13.03
N ASN A 180 -11.61 -6.00 12.56
CA ASN A 180 -11.27 -6.31 11.17
C ASN A 180 -11.70 -7.73 10.78
N LEU A 181 -11.49 -8.72 11.67
CA LEU A 181 -11.91 -10.09 11.42
C LEU A 181 -13.44 -10.21 11.30
N LEU A 182 -14.18 -9.58 12.23
CA LEU A 182 -15.65 -9.60 12.25
C LEU A 182 -16.29 -8.88 11.05
N THR A 183 -15.61 -7.88 10.49
CA THR A 183 -16.08 -7.12 9.31
C THR A 183 -15.56 -7.72 7.97
N GLY A 184 -15.03 -8.94 7.97
CA GLY A 184 -14.54 -9.61 6.76
C GLY A 184 -13.18 -9.09 6.23
N GLY A 185 -12.55 -8.15 6.93
CA GLY A 185 -11.25 -7.57 6.58
C GLY A 185 -10.05 -8.47 6.90
N ARG A 186 -10.01 -9.70 6.36
CA ARG A 186 -8.99 -10.74 6.66
C ARG A 186 -7.56 -10.25 6.51
N SER A 187 -7.28 -9.49 5.44
CA SER A 187 -5.94 -8.94 5.20
C SER A 187 -5.54 -7.90 6.25
N MET A 188 -6.50 -7.06 6.64
CA MET A 188 -6.29 -6.05 7.67
C MET A 188 -6.13 -6.67 9.06
N PHE A 189 -6.86 -7.76 9.35
CA PHE A 189 -6.65 -8.56 10.55
C PHE A 189 -5.20 -9.07 10.63
N LEU A 190 -4.67 -9.69 9.57
CA LEU A 190 -3.30 -10.19 9.54
C LEU A 190 -2.28 -9.07 9.72
N VAL A 191 -2.45 -7.95 9.02
CA VAL A 191 -1.58 -6.76 9.15
C VAL A 191 -1.61 -6.21 10.58
N SER A 192 -2.80 -6.07 11.17
CA SER A 192 -2.97 -5.56 12.53
C SER A 192 -2.37 -6.50 13.58
N MET A 193 -2.54 -7.81 13.42
CA MET A 193 -1.93 -8.82 14.30
C MET A 193 -0.41 -8.80 14.20
N PHE A 194 0.14 -8.63 13.01
CA PHE A 194 1.59 -8.46 12.84
C PHE A 194 2.11 -7.22 13.55
N SER A 195 1.41 -6.10 13.38
CA SER A 195 1.74 -4.86 14.07
C SER A 195 1.68 -5.01 15.60
N LEU A 196 0.66 -5.73 16.09
CA LEU A 196 0.51 -6.05 17.51
C LEU A 196 1.70 -6.85 18.04
N VAL A 197 2.11 -7.90 17.33
CA VAL A 197 3.29 -8.71 17.69
C VAL A 197 4.56 -7.84 17.75
N LEU A 198 4.77 -6.97 16.75
CA LEU A 198 5.90 -6.04 16.75
C LEU A 198 5.87 -5.09 17.96
N LEU A 199 4.71 -4.52 18.29
CA LEU A 199 4.56 -3.64 19.45
C LEU A 199 4.85 -4.36 20.76
N ILE A 200 4.39 -5.60 20.90
CA ILE A 200 4.62 -6.40 22.12
C ILE A 200 6.10 -6.77 22.26
N LEU A 201 6.71 -7.32 21.23
CA LEU A 201 8.06 -7.88 21.29
C LEU A 201 9.14 -6.81 21.30
N CYS A 202 8.98 -5.75 20.53
CA CYS A 202 10.03 -4.76 20.30
C CYS A 202 9.86 -3.46 21.09
N GLY A 203 8.65 -3.13 21.54
CA GLY A 203 8.32 -1.81 22.06
C GLY A 203 9.08 -1.35 23.33
N LYS A 204 9.61 -2.25 24.16
CA LYS A 204 10.41 -1.88 25.36
C LYS A 204 11.92 -1.83 25.12
N LYS A 205 12.42 -2.50 24.08
CA LYS A 205 13.86 -2.76 23.89
C LYS A 205 14.42 -2.25 22.58
N ILE A 206 13.72 -1.31 21.96
CA ILE A 206 14.08 -0.84 20.62
C ILE A 206 15.37 -0.02 20.58
N GLU A 207 15.82 0.43 21.76
CA GLU A 207 17.07 1.18 21.91
C GLU A 207 18.30 0.36 21.47
N THR A 208 18.20 -0.96 21.41
CA THR A 208 19.30 -1.81 20.99
C THR A 208 19.00 -2.58 19.70
N MET A 209 19.73 -2.26 18.63
CA MET A 209 19.71 -2.95 17.33
C MET A 209 19.88 -4.47 17.43
N ARG A 210 20.56 -4.93 18.48
CA ARG A 210 20.78 -6.35 18.79
C ARG A 210 19.49 -7.10 19.08
N THR A 211 18.49 -6.38 19.65
CA THR A 211 17.20 -6.97 20.04
C THR A 211 16.31 -7.21 18.82
N VAL A 212 16.24 -6.28 17.87
CA VAL A 212 15.43 -6.44 16.65
C VAL A 212 15.99 -7.58 15.77
N LYS A 213 17.31 -7.67 15.62
CA LYS A 213 17.96 -8.77 14.89
C LYS A 213 17.71 -10.14 15.50
N LYS A 214 17.75 -10.23 16.84
CA LYS A 214 17.45 -11.48 17.57
C LYS A 214 15.96 -11.82 17.57
N ALA A 215 15.09 -10.81 17.60
CA ALA A 215 13.66 -11.01 17.59
C ALA A 215 13.13 -11.40 16.20
N PHE A 216 13.84 -11.07 15.12
CA PHE A 216 13.37 -11.31 13.75
C PHE A 216 12.96 -12.77 13.46
N PRO A 217 13.76 -13.81 13.76
CA PRO A 217 13.33 -15.18 13.54
C PRO A 217 12.13 -15.55 14.45
N ILE A 218 12.07 -15.05 15.68
CA ILE A 218 10.94 -15.28 16.58
C ILE A 218 9.68 -14.62 16.03
N ILE A 219 9.79 -13.40 15.51
CA ILE A 219 8.70 -12.68 14.85
C ILE A 219 8.23 -13.47 13.62
N LEU A 220 9.14 -13.97 12.81
CA LEU A 220 8.80 -14.75 11.62
C LEU A 220 8.06 -16.04 11.98
N VAL A 221 8.56 -16.78 12.98
CA VAL A 221 7.89 -18.00 13.48
C VAL A 221 6.51 -17.66 14.06
N ALA A 222 6.41 -16.63 14.88
CA ALA A 222 5.15 -16.18 15.46
C ALA A 222 4.13 -15.80 14.38
N LEU A 223 4.57 -15.15 13.30
CA LEU A 223 3.72 -14.79 12.16
C LEU A 223 3.23 -16.01 11.38
N LEU A 224 4.13 -16.94 11.09
CA LEU A 224 3.76 -18.19 10.42
C LEU A 224 2.76 -18.97 11.27
N SER A 225 2.99 -19.06 12.57
CA SER A 225 2.10 -19.71 13.52
C SER A 225 0.74 -19.03 13.61
N LEU A 226 0.71 -17.70 13.69
CA LEU A 226 -0.52 -16.90 13.69
C LEU A 226 -1.27 -17.02 12.35
N GLY A 227 -0.57 -17.03 11.23
CA GLY A 227 -1.15 -17.23 9.91
C GLY A 227 -1.81 -18.60 9.78
N LEU A 228 -1.14 -19.66 10.28
CA LEU A 228 -1.69 -21.01 10.32
C LEU A 228 -2.89 -21.10 11.28
N MET A 229 -2.78 -20.56 12.48
CA MET A 229 -3.90 -20.50 13.44
C MET A 229 -5.09 -19.77 12.83
N ALA A 230 -4.89 -18.59 12.26
CA ALA A 230 -5.95 -17.80 11.62
C ALA A 230 -6.62 -18.59 10.49
N LYS A 231 -5.84 -19.31 9.67
CA LYS A 231 -6.36 -20.20 8.63
C LYS A 231 -7.26 -21.28 9.21
N TYR A 232 -6.77 -22.04 10.18
CA TYR A 232 -7.52 -23.15 10.76
C TYR A 232 -8.74 -22.67 11.55
N THR A 233 -8.63 -21.59 12.31
CA THR A 233 -9.76 -20.99 13.03
C THR A 233 -10.82 -20.48 12.06
N TYR A 234 -10.41 -19.86 10.97
CA TYR A 234 -11.32 -19.42 9.92
C TYR A 234 -12.03 -20.60 9.24
N GLN A 235 -11.28 -21.65 8.86
CA GLN A 235 -11.86 -22.86 8.27
C GLN A 235 -12.86 -23.54 9.21
N TYR A 236 -12.54 -23.58 10.50
CA TYR A 236 -13.42 -24.12 11.54
C TYR A 236 -14.68 -23.28 11.68
N ALA A 237 -14.54 -21.95 11.82
CA ALA A 237 -15.67 -21.03 11.96
C ALA A 237 -16.63 -21.06 10.75
N VAL A 238 -16.09 -21.23 9.53
CA VAL A 238 -16.90 -21.42 8.33
C VAL A 238 -17.66 -22.73 8.36
N LYS A 239 -17.00 -23.85 8.72
CA LYS A 239 -17.61 -25.16 8.79
C LYS A 239 -18.73 -25.27 9.84
N GLU A 240 -18.55 -24.60 10.98
CA GLU A 240 -19.53 -24.53 12.06
C GLU A 240 -20.64 -23.49 11.82
N GLY A 241 -20.61 -22.79 10.68
CA GLY A 241 -21.62 -21.79 10.36
C GLY A 241 -21.56 -20.49 11.20
N TRP A 242 -20.43 -20.24 11.89
CA TRP A 242 -20.26 -19.03 12.72
C TRP A 242 -20.06 -17.76 11.90
N MET A 243 -19.73 -17.93 10.63
CA MET A 243 -19.57 -16.83 9.68
C MET A 243 -20.87 -16.61 8.91
N GLY A 244 -21.11 -15.36 8.48
CA GLY A 244 -22.27 -15.07 7.65
C GLY A 244 -22.26 -15.80 6.31
N GLU A 245 -23.42 -16.03 5.71
CA GLU A 245 -23.61 -16.80 4.47
C GLU A 245 -22.68 -16.35 3.33
N ALA A 246 -22.47 -15.02 3.18
CA ALA A 246 -21.57 -14.47 2.17
C ALA A 246 -20.12 -14.92 2.36
N GLU A 247 -19.63 -15.04 3.60
CA GLU A 247 -18.28 -15.51 3.88
C GLU A 247 -18.14 -17.02 3.69
N ILE A 248 -19.18 -17.78 3.99
CA ILE A 248 -19.23 -19.23 3.73
C ILE A 248 -19.17 -19.49 2.23
N ALA A 249 -20.03 -18.83 1.45
CA ALA A 249 -20.04 -18.95 -0.02
C ALA A 249 -18.70 -18.57 -0.64
N LYS A 250 -18.08 -17.49 -0.14
CA LYS A 250 -16.75 -17.04 -0.58
C LYS A 250 -15.65 -18.06 -0.27
N TYR A 251 -15.70 -18.68 0.91
CA TYR A 251 -14.74 -19.74 1.27
C TYR A 251 -14.92 -20.98 0.41
N GLU A 252 -16.16 -21.43 0.21
CA GLU A 252 -16.49 -22.57 -0.66
C GLU A 252 -15.98 -22.33 -2.08
N THR A 253 -16.25 -21.14 -2.64
CA THR A 253 -15.76 -20.76 -3.95
C THR A 253 -14.22 -20.81 -4.02
N GLN A 254 -13.52 -20.19 -3.05
CA GLN A 254 -12.06 -20.17 -3.02
C GLN A 254 -11.41 -21.53 -2.78
N SER A 255 -12.11 -22.47 -2.16
CA SER A 255 -11.62 -23.83 -1.88
C SER A 255 -11.89 -24.86 -2.97
N GLN A 256 -12.64 -24.51 -4.03
CA GLN A 256 -12.96 -25.43 -5.14
C GLN A 256 -11.73 -26.08 -5.79
N LYS A 257 -10.64 -25.32 -5.96
CA LYS A 257 -9.39 -25.83 -6.57
C LYS A 257 -8.40 -26.38 -5.54
N GLY A 258 -8.81 -26.48 -4.27
CA GLY A 258 -8.03 -27.07 -3.18
C GLY A 258 -7.92 -26.18 -1.95
N THR A 259 -7.65 -26.81 -0.81
CA THR A 259 -7.52 -26.14 0.50
C THR A 259 -6.06 -25.84 0.88
N GLY A 260 -5.12 -26.14 0.00
CA GLY A 260 -3.70 -25.82 0.17
C GLY A 260 -3.45 -24.31 0.18
N ILE A 261 -2.40 -23.86 0.89
CA ILE A 261 -2.05 -22.42 0.97
C ILE A 261 -1.84 -21.83 -0.43
N LEU A 262 -1.16 -22.54 -1.32
CA LEU A 262 -0.90 -22.07 -2.68
C LEU A 262 -2.19 -21.98 -3.50
N ALA A 263 -3.09 -22.97 -3.41
CA ALA A 263 -4.38 -22.94 -4.10
C ALA A 263 -5.24 -21.75 -3.62
N LEU A 264 -5.31 -21.53 -2.30
CA LEU A 264 -6.03 -20.40 -1.72
C LEU A 264 -5.39 -19.03 -2.08
N LEU A 265 -4.08 -18.98 -2.24
CA LEU A 265 -3.41 -17.77 -2.73
C LEU A 265 -3.71 -17.54 -4.21
N MET A 266 -3.67 -18.56 -5.04
CA MET A 266 -3.94 -18.43 -6.48
C MET A 266 -5.39 -18.06 -6.76
N SER A 267 -6.35 -18.63 -6.04
CA SER A 267 -7.77 -18.30 -6.17
C SER A 267 -8.12 -16.96 -5.52
N GLY A 268 -7.53 -16.61 -4.38
CA GLY A 268 -7.81 -15.36 -3.68
C GLY A 268 -6.98 -14.15 -4.14
N ARG A 269 -5.95 -14.37 -4.98
CA ARG A 269 -5.01 -13.36 -5.48
C ARG A 269 -4.63 -13.58 -6.95
N SER A 270 -5.59 -14.03 -7.73
CA SER A 270 -5.46 -14.28 -9.18
C SER A 270 -4.82 -13.09 -9.90
N ASP A 271 -5.23 -11.88 -9.58
CA ASP A 271 -4.72 -10.64 -10.20
C ASP A 271 -3.20 -10.44 -10.04
N PHE A 272 -2.60 -10.92 -8.93
CA PHE A 272 -1.15 -10.87 -8.76
C PHE A 272 -0.44 -11.75 -9.79
N PHE A 273 -0.93 -12.96 -9.99
CA PHE A 273 -0.31 -13.93 -10.90
C PHE A 273 -0.55 -13.57 -12.36
N ILE A 274 -1.75 -13.08 -12.70
CA ILE A 274 -2.07 -12.56 -14.05
C ILE A 274 -1.12 -11.42 -14.41
N GLY A 275 -1.01 -10.43 -13.53
CA GLY A 275 -0.08 -9.31 -13.73
C GLY A 275 1.39 -9.76 -13.82
N LEU A 276 1.81 -10.76 -13.04
CA LEU A 276 3.17 -11.31 -13.09
C LEU A 276 3.47 -11.98 -14.44
N ILE A 277 2.54 -12.79 -14.97
CA ILE A 277 2.69 -13.42 -16.29
C ILE A 277 2.83 -12.36 -17.37
N ALA A 278 1.97 -11.34 -17.35
CA ALA A 278 2.03 -10.24 -18.30
C ALA A 278 3.32 -9.40 -18.18
N ALA A 279 3.84 -9.20 -16.96
CA ALA A 279 5.11 -8.50 -16.72
C ALA A 279 6.31 -9.31 -17.26
N LEU A 280 6.30 -10.65 -17.10
CA LEU A 280 7.35 -11.53 -17.60
C LEU A 280 7.36 -11.65 -19.12
N ASP A 281 6.24 -11.40 -19.80
CA ASP A 281 6.17 -11.40 -21.26
C ASP A 281 6.88 -10.18 -21.88
N LYS A 282 6.83 -9.01 -21.27
CA LYS A 282 7.57 -7.80 -21.69
C LYS A 282 8.36 -7.17 -20.54
N PRO A 283 9.36 -7.82 -19.96
CA PRO A 283 9.97 -7.44 -18.68
C PRO A 283 10.75 -6.13 -18.71
N LEU A 284 11.29 -5.73 -19.84
CA LEU A 284 12.15 -4.54 -19.97
C LEU A 284 11.33 -3.26 -20.20
N ILE A 285 10.37 -3.32 -21.10
CA ILE A 285 9.60 -2.14 -21.55
C ILE A 285 8.26 -2.07 -20.84
N GLY A 286 7.63 -3.21 -20.57
CA GLY A 286 6.26 -3.30 -20.07
C GLY A 286 5.23 -3.35 -21.19
N GLN A 287 3.96 -3.45 -20.79
CA GLN A 287 2.80 -3.56 -21.68
C GLN A 287 2.14 -2.21 -22.00
N GLY A 288 2.65 -1.10 -21.42
CA GLY A 288 2.02 0.23 -21.43
C GLY A 288 1.07 0.45 -20.24
N SER A 289 0.77 1.71 -19.98
CA SER A 289 -0.10 2.14 -18.88
C SER A 289 -1.52 1.58 -19.05
N GLN A 290 -2.05 0.96 -18.00
CA GLN A 290 -3.38 0.33 -18.03
C GLN A 290 -3.59 -0.56 -19.28
N ALA A 291 -2.58 -1.37 -19.60
CA ALA A 291 -2.55 -2.21 -20.78
C ALA A 291 -3.82 -3.05 -20.92
N LEU A 292 -4.36 -3.10 -22.13
CA LEU A 292 -5.50 -3.93 -22.49
C LEU A 292 -5.05 -5.39 -22.66
N ASP A 293 -5.90 -6.32 -22.23
CA ASP A 293 -5.61 -7.76 -22.23
C ASP A 293 -5.82 -8.42 -23.61
N TYR A 294 -5.19 -7.88 -24.65
CA TYR A 294 -5.31 -8.40 -26.00
C TYR A 294 -4.80 -9.84 -26.17
N LYS A 295 -3.88 -10.26 -25.31
CA LYS A 295 -3.35 -11.64 -25.33
C LYS A 295 -4.18 -12.62 -24.51
N GLY A 296 -5.16 -12.15 -23.73
CA GLY A 296 -6.06 -13.00 -22.97
C GLY A 296 -5.44 -13.60 -21.71
N TYR A 297 -4.41 -12.98 -21.11
CA TYR A 297 -3.76 -13.47 -19.87
C TYR A 297 -4.76 -13.78 -18.77
N THR A 298 -5.79 -12.93 -18.60
CA THR A 298 -6.84 -13.13 -17.60
C THR A 298 -7.64 -14.38 -17.89
N GLY A 299 -8.10 -14.53 -19.13
CA GLY A 299 -8.90 -15.70 -19.55
C GLY A 299 -8.12 -17.00 -19.42
N GLU A 300 -6.89 -17.05 -19.91
CA GLU A 300 -6.02 -18.24 -19.82
C GLU A 300 -5.72 -18.63 -18.35
N PHE A 301 -5.43 -17.67 -17.51
CA PHE A 301 -5.17 -17.92 -16.11
C PHE A 301 -6.41 -18.45 -15.39
N LEU A 302 -7.57 -17.80 -15.58
CA LEU A 302 -8.81 -18.18 -14.94
C LEU A 302 -9.30 -19.55 -15.44
N ALA A 303 -9.17 -19.87 -16.71
CA ALA A 303 -9.49 -21.21 -17.22
C ALA A 303 -8.70 -22.32 -16.53
N LYS A 304 -7.45 -22.04 -16.16
CA LYS A 304 -6.57 -23.03 -15.53
C LYS A 304 -6.67 -23.08 -14.00
N TYR A 305 -6.80 -21.91 -13.37
CA TYR A 305 -6.67 -21.76 -11.92
C TYR A 305 -7.83 -21.03 -11.25
N GLY A 306 -8.70 -20.38 -12.04
CA GLY A 306 -9.84 -19.61 -11.54
C GLY A 306 -10.91 -20.50 -10.95
N THR A 307 -11.76 -19.92 -10.12
CA THR A 307 -12.98 -20.53 -9.63
C THR A 307 -14.10 -20.41 -10.66
N ASP A 308 -15.13 -21.24 -10.57
CA ASP A 308 -16.27 -21.18 -11.49
C ASP A 308 -16.94 -19.80 -11.46
N GLN A 309 -17.02 -19.18 -10.29
CA GLN A 309 -17.57 -17.83 -10.14
C GLN A 309 -16.72 -16.77 -10.89
N GLU A 310 -15.39 -16.82 -10.75
CA GLU A 310 -14.49 -15.89 -11.44
C GLU A 310 -14.57 -16.07 -12.97
N ILE A 311 -14.69 -17.30 -13.45
CA ILE A 311 -14.85 -17.61 -14.87
C ILE A 311 -16.19 -17.08 -15.39
N LEU A 312 -17.28 -17.30 -14.65
CA LEU A 312 -18.61 -16.78 -15.02
C LEU A 312 -18.63 -15.24 -15.01
N GLU A 313 -18.04 -14.61 -14.00
CA GLU A 313 -17.95 -13.16 -13.91
C GLU A 313 -17.12 -12.57 -15.08
N TYR A 314 -15.96 -13.18 -15.37
CA TYR A 314 -15.15 -12.80 -16.52
C TYR A 314 -15.92 -12.92 -17.83
N SER A 315 -16.60 -14.04 -18.06
CA SER A 315 -17.41 -14.28 -19.27
C SER A 315 -18.56 -13.28 -19.38
N ARG A 316 -19.24 -12.98 -18.26
CA ARG A 316 -20.32 -11.97 -18.23
C ARG A 316 -19.79 -10.57 -18.55
N ASN A 317 -18.66 -10.16 -17.99
CA ASN A 317 -18.03 -8.89 -18.25
C ASN A 317 -17.60 -8.76 -19.72
N GLN A 318 -17.09 -9.83 -20.32
CA GLN A 318 -16.75 -9.88 -21.75
C GLN A 318 -18.00 -9.71 -22.64
N MET A 319 -19.11 -10.35 -22.30
CA MET A 319 -20.38 -10.21 -23.02
C MET A 319 -20.96 -8.79 -22.88
N GLN A 320 -20.95 -8.21 -21.68
CA GLN A 320 -21.47 -6.87 -21.41
C GLN A 320 -20.63 -5.76 -22.06
N SER A 321 -19.35 -5.99 -22.26
CA SER A 321 -18.43 -5.02 -22.89
C SER A 321 -18.54 -4.96 -24.42
N ASN A 322 -19.48 -5.71 -25.04
CA ASN A 322 -19.62 -5.79 -26.48
C ASN A 322 -18.30 -6.10 -27.21
N GLY A 323 -17.47 -6.97 -26.63
CA GLY A 323 -16.18 -7.34 -27.19
C GLY A 323 -15.05 -6.33 -26.92
N MET A 324 -15.28 -5.28 -26.12
CA MET A 324 -14.18 -4.42 -25.68
C MET A 324 -13.27 -5.19 -24.71
N VAL A 325 -11.99 -5.18 -25.04
CA VAL A 325 -10.97 -5.84 -24.23
C VAL A 325 -10.77 -5.08 -22.92
N GLY A 326 -10.88 -5.78 -21.80
CA GLY A 326 -10.61 -5.21 -20.47
C GLY A 326 -9.12 -4.96 -20.25
N THR A 327 -8.79 -4.24 -19.19
CA THR A 327 -7.39 -4.06 -18.76
C THR A 327 -6.86 -5.32 -18.08
N ILE A 328 -5.55 -5.58 -18.24
CA ILE A 328 -4.88 -6.66 -17.53
C ILE A 328 -4.98 -6.38 -16.02
N ARG A 329 -5.54 -7.34 -15.28
CA ARG A 329 -5.73 -7.22 -13.85
C ARG A 329 -4.39 -7.32 -13.12
N SER A 330 -4.12 -6.41 -12.18
CA SER A 330 -2.99 -6.51 -11.27
C SER A 330 -3.24 -5.71 -9.99
N HIS A 331 -3.24 -6.39 -8.86
CA HIS A 331 -3.41 -5.79 -7.53
C HIS A 331 -2.11 -5.91 -6.71
N SER A 332 -1.03 -5.26 -7.19
CA SER A 332 0.27 -5.25 -6.52
C SER A 332 1.02 -3.98 -6.93
N HIS A 333 1.66 -3.29 -5.99
CA HIS A 333 2.48 -2.11 -6.37
C HIS A 333 3.61 -2.51 -7.33
N ILE A 334 4.42 -3.51 -6.97
CA ILE A 334 5.57 -3.89 -7.80
C ILE A 334 5.14 -4.50 -9.12
N ILE A 335 4.20 -5.46 -9.11
CA ILE A 335 3.83 -6.19 -10.33
C ILE A 335 3.07 -5.30 -11.29
N CYS A 336 2.13 -4.48 -10.79
CA CYS A 336 1.34 -3.57 -11.61
C CYS A 336 2.24 -2.62 -12.42
N TYR A 337 3.18 -1.95 -11.76
CA TYR A 337 4.02 -0.97 -12.45
C TYR A 337 5.16 -1.60 -13.23
N TRP A 338 5.65 -2.78 -12.82
CA TRP A 338 6.56 -3.56 -13.66
C TRP A 338 5.86 -3.99 -14.96
N MET A 339 4.65 -4.50 -14.87
CA MET A 339 3.83 -4.86 -16.03
C MET A 339 3.59 -3.64 -16.94
N TRP A 340 3.31 -2.46 -16.37
CA TRP A 340 3.03 -1.26 -17.19
C TRP A 340 4.30 -0.66 -17.80
N HIS A 341 5.35 -0.44 -17.00
CA HIS A 341 6.50 0.41 -17.36
C HIS A 341 7.84 -0.33 -17.35
N GLY A 342 7.82 -1.65 -17.26
CA GLY A 342 9.00 -2.49 -17.37
C GLY A 342 10.00 -2.29 -16.22
N VAL A 343 11.27 -2.54 -16.55
CA VAL A 343 12.39 -2.55 -15.59
C VAL A 343 12.55 -1.21 -14.86
N THR A 344 12.19 -0.10 -15.45
CA THR A 344 12.35 1.23 -14.83
C THR A 344 11.51 1.38 -13.56
N ALA A 345 10.26 0.94 -13.61
CA ALA A 345 9.38 0.89 -12.44
C ALA A 345 9.84 -0.18 -11.45
N LEU A 346 10.24 -1.36 -11.95
CA LEU A 346 10.75 -2.45 -11.10
C LEU A 346 11.92 -2.00 -10.24
N LEU A 347 12.91 -1.30 -10.80
CA LEU A 347 14.07 -0.80 -10.07
C LEU A 347 13.69 0.17 -8.95
N PHE A 348 12.75 1.07 -9.20
CA PHE A 348 12.24 1.96 -8.16
C PHE A 348 11.59 1.18 -7.02
N TRP A 349 10.69 0.24 -7.32
CA TRP A 349 10.00 -0.55 -6.30
C TRP A 349 10.94 -1.47 -5.53
N LEU A 350 11.92 -2.08 -6.18
CA LEU A 350 12.97 -2.84 -5.50
C LEU A 350 13.79 -1.96 -4.55
N TYR A 351 14.07 -0.72 -4.92
CA TYR A 351 14.76 0.22 -4.04
C TYR A 351 13.93 0.62 -2.83
N VAL A 352 12.62 0.89 -3.00
CA VAL A 352 11.70 1.17 -1.89
C VAL A 352 11.59 -0.04 -0.96
N PHE A 353 11.52 -1.24 -1.52
CA PHE A 353 11.55 -2.48 -0.73
C PHE A 353 12.84 -2.62 0.08
N TYR A 354 13.98 -2.39 -0.56
CA TYR A 354 15.27 -2.37 0.12
C TYR A 354 15.32 -1.35 1.27
N LEU A 355 14.83 -0.13 1.05
CA LEU A 355 14.76 0.89 2.11
C LEU A 355 13.90 0.42 3.29
N SER A 356 12.75 -0.19 3.01
CA SER A 356 11.82 -0.70 4.02
C SER A 356 12.42 -1.84 4.84
N VAL A 357 13.02 -2.83 4.19
CA VAL A 357 13.70 -3.96 4.85
C VAL A 357 14.91 -3.46 5.66
N SER A 358 15.69 -2.55 5.09
CA SER A 358 16.86 -1.98 5.76
C SER A 358 16.49 -1.13 6.97
N ALA A 359 15.40 -0.36 6.88
CA ALA A 359 14.86 0.38 8.02
C ALA A 359 14.45 -0.56 9.14
N PHE A 360 13.68 -1.61 8.79
CA PHE A 360 13.24 -2.62 9.75
C PHE A 360 14.40 -3.29 10.47
N LYS A 361 15.45 -3.69 9.73
CA LYS A 361 16.60 -4.39 10.29
C LYS A 361 17.56 -3.49 11.09
N ASN A 362 17.79 -2.25 10.62
CA ASN A 362 18.99 -1.51 11.04
C ASN A 362 18.74 -0.07 11.49
N ARG A 363 17.55 0.55 11.23
CA ARG A 363 17.39 1.99 11.37
C ARG A 363 16.27 2.45 12.28
N MET A 364 15.28 1.59 12.58
CA MET A 364 14.10 1.98 13.39
C MET A 364 14.47 2.49 14.79
N HIS A 365 15.62 2.07 15.32
CA HIS A 365 16.12 2.52 16.63
C HIS A 365 16.69 3.93 16.62
N TYR A 366 16.90 4.55 15.46
CA TYR A 366 17.45 5.91 15.40
C TYR A 366 16.46 6.97 15.85
N ILE A 367 15.18 6.72 15.71
CA ILE A 367 14.09 7.58 16.20
C ILE A 367 13.09 6.68 16.94
N PRO A 368 13.32 6.41 18.23
CA PRO A 368 12.44 5.53 19.00
C PRO A 368 10.99 6.00 19.02
N GLU A 369 10.76 7.31 18.97
CA GLU A 369 9.42 7.91 18.94
C GLU A 369 8.62 7.52 17.70
N TRP A 370 9.27 7.20 16.58
CA TRP A 370 8.61 6.79 15.34
C TRP A 370 8.38 5.28 15.25
N PHE A 371 8.82 4.53 16.26
CA PHE A 371 8.68 3.07 16.23
C PHE A 371 7.24 2.62 16.04
N GLY A 372 6.30 3.21 16.80
CA GLY A 372 4.89 2.88 16.68
C GLY A 372 4.35 3.11 15.26
N TYR A 373 4.77 4.20 14.62
CA TYR A 373 4.43 4.46 13.23
C TYR A 373 4.95 3.37 12.30
N PHE A 374 6.23 3.02 12.39
CA PHE A 374 6.81 1.97 11.55
C PHE A 374 6.27 0.58 11.86
N ALA A 375 6.00 0.27 13.12
CA ALA A 375 5.43 -1.02 13.52
C ALA A 375 4.07 -1.31 12.89
N ILE A 376 3.33 -0.26 12.50
CA ILE A 376 2.02 -0.38 11.86
C ILE A 376 2.14 -0.21 10.34
N THR A 377 2.88 0.81 9.88
CA THR A 377 2.90 1.15 8.45
C THR A 377 3.76 0.22 7.61
N LEU A 378 4.86 -0.35 8.16
CA LEU A 378 5.69 -1.29 7.40
C LEU A 378 5.00 -2.63 7.10
N PRO A 379 4.34 -3.30 8.07
CA PRO A 379 3.53 -4.49 7.76
C PRO A 379 2.47 -4.23 6.70
N ALA A 380 1.80 -3.10 6.83
CA ALA A 380 0.82 -2.65 5.87
C ALA A 380 1.42 -2.44 4.48
N PHE A 381 2.57 -1.74 4.41
CA PHE A 381 3.29 -1.54 3.17
C PHE A 381 3.70 -2.86 2.52
N PHE A 382 4.26 -3.83 3.26
CA PHE A 382 4.62 -5.13 2.71
C PHE A 382 3.41 -5.88 2.16
N TRP A 383 2.27 -5.80 2.84
CA TRP A 383 1.04 -6.36 2.30
C TRP A 383 0.63 -5.69 0.98
N HIS A 384 0.58 -4.35 0.95
CA HIS A 384 0.19 -3.61 -0.25
C HIS A 384 1.19 -3.78 -1.39
N TYR A 385 2.47 -3.86 -1.07
CA TYR A 385 3.52 -4.04 -2.06
C TYR A 385 3.27 -5.26 -2.96
N PHE A 386 2.75 -6.35 -2.37
CA PHE A 386 2.47 -7.57 -3.11
C PHE A 386 1.01 -7.75 -3.51
N PHE A 387 0.05 -7.24 -2.74
CA PHE A 387 -1.34 -7.67 -2.84
C PHE A 387 -2.39 -6.56 -2.89
N SER A 388 -2.00 -5.32 -3.10
CA SER A 388 -2.97 -4.23 -3.20
C SER A 388 -2.59 -3.22 -4.28
N PRO A 389 -3.57 -2.57 -4.93
CA PRO A 389 -3.29 -1.50 -5.87
C PRO A 389 -2.75 -0.27 -5.12
N PHE A 390 -1.94 0.53 -5.80
CA PHE A 390 -1.43 1.78 -5.27
C PHE A 390 -2.54 2.84 -5.20
N GLY A 391 -2.93 3.23 -4.00
CA GLY A 391 -4.09 4.10 -3.80
C GLY A 391 -3.82 5.40 -3.04
N LEU A 392 -3.41 5.29 -1.79
CA LEU A 392 -3.27 6.45 -0.88
C LEU A 392 -1.89 7.12 -1.03
N ARG A 393 -1.66 7.82 -2.14
CA ARG A 393 -0.35 8.34 -2.57
C ARG A 393 0.37 9.16 -1.50
N VAL A 394 -0.31 10.09 -0.83
CA VAL A 394 0.30 10.95 0.18
C VAL A 394 0.76 10.16 1.40
N ASN A 395 -0.01 9.14 1.82
CA ASN A 395 0.35 8.27 2.95
C ASN A 395 1.59 7.44 2.64
N GLU A 396 1.62 6.86 1.45
CA GLU A 396 2.76 6.07 0.97
C GLU A 396 4.00 6.96 0.86
N CYS A 397 3.87 8.17 0.29
CA CYS A 397 4.96 9.14 0.24
C CYS A 397 5.44 9.57 1.62
N ALA A 398 4.54 9.69 2.62
CA ALA A 398 4.93 9.98 4.00
C ALA A 398 5.81 8.86 4.57
N LEU A 399 5.45 7.59 4.33
CA LEU A 399 6.27 6.44 4.72
C LEU A 399 7.64 6.47 4.01
N TYR A 400 7.67 6.66 2.69
CA TYR A 400 8.95 6.69 1.94
C TYR A 400 9.85 7.80 2.42
N CYS A 401 9.29 8.99 2.69
CA CYS A 401 10.06 10.11 3.23
C CYS A 401 10.58 9.84 4.65
N ALA A 402 9.81 9.16 5.48
CA ALA A 402 10.28 8.72 6.80
C ALA A 402 11.45 7.72 6.67
N LEU A 403 11.39 6.77 5.73
CA LEU A 403 12.48 5.84 5.44
C LEU A 403 13.75 6.55 4.94
N LEU A 404 13.58 7.54 4.04
CA LEU A 404 14.67 8.38 3.54
C LEU A 404 15.28 9.21 4.67
N TYR A 405 14.47 9.71 5.59
CA TYR A 405 14.96 10.46 6.75
C TYR A 405 15.78 9.58 7.70
N LEU A 406 15.38 8.33 7.92
CA LEU A 406 16.21 7.36 8.67
C LEU A 406 17.54 7.09 7.96
N LEU A 407 17.55 7.02 6.62
CA LEU A 407 18.79 6.89 5.84
C LEU A 407 19.70 8.11 6.02
N LYS A 408 19.16 9.32 6.03
CA LYS A 408 19.88 10.55 6.32
C LYS A 408 20.54 10.50 7.70
N ILE A 409 19.79 10.14 8.75
CA ILE A 409 20.33 10.05 10.11
C ILE A 409 21.49 9.04 10.18
N GLU A 410 21.35 7.88 9.54
CA GLU A 410 22.44 6.90 9.46
C GLU A 410 23.70 7.52 8.83
N ASN A 411 23.54 8.28 7.74
CA ASN A 411 24.67 8.93 7.07
C ASN A 411 25.30 10.03 7.93
N ASP A 412 24.49 10.81 8.62
CA ASP A 412 24.98 11.88 9.51
C ASP A 412 25.77 11.28 10.69
N ARG A 413 25.32 10.17 11.27
CA ARG A 413 26.07 9.42 12.29
C ARG A 413 27.40 8.88 11.77
N LYS A 414 27.43 8.28 10.57
CA LYS A 414 28.67 7.79 9.96
C LYS A 414 29.69 8.88 9.68
N ARG A 415 29.24 10.15 9.54
CA ARG A 415 30.08 11.32 9.32
C ARG A 415 30.49 12.03 10.64
N GLY A 416 30.04 11.54 11.77
CA GLY A 416 30.33 12.13 13.09
C GLY A 416 29.57 13.44 13.39
N TYR A 417 28.55 13.79 12.59
CA TYR A 417 27.77 15.01 12.80
C TYR A 417 26.78 14.94 13.96
N VAL A 418 26.49 13.74 14.45
CA VAL A 418 25.55 13.52 15.56
C VAL A 418 26.20 12.59 16.58
N SER A 419 26.79 13.16 17.62
CA SER A 419 27.05 12.43 18.86
C SER A 419 25.76 12.50 19.69
N TYR A 420 24.97 11.45 19.69
CA TYR A 420 23.97 11.31 20.77
C TYR A 420 24.71 10.86 22.02
N GLY A 421 24.57 11.64 23.09
CA GLY A 421 25.03 11.23 24.41
C GLY A 421 24.53 9.83 24.74
N ASN A 422 25.44 9.02 25.29
CA ASN A 422 25.17 7.72 25.85
C ASN A 422 24.10 7.78 26.94
#